data_8c6ff5e26b4de8a1de6b461eae3e3f61
#
_entry.id   8c6ff5e26b4de8a1de6b461eae3e3f61
#
_cell.length_a   1.000
_cell.length_b   1.000
_cell.length_c   1.000
_cell.angle_alpha   90.00
_cell.angle_beta   90.00
_cell.angle_gamma   90.00
#
_symmetry.space_group_name_H-M   'P 1'
#
loop_
_entity.id
_entity.type
_entity.pdbx_description
1 polymer ?
#
loop_
_entity_poly.entity_id
_entity_poly.type
_entity_poly.pdbx_seq_one_letter_code
_entity_poly.pdbx_strand_id
1 'polypeptide(L)'
;KRVKGSRQISKKPILINNLKSIINKIDEIKQPEKKKFRDKALILVGFSGGFRRSELVNIDYEDLEFVSEGVKIFIKRSKTDQSGEGMIKAIPYFDNKTFCPVTKLKDWIDFSEIISGKIFDISDKSVALIIKKYALHSGLDPNKYGGHSLRSGFATSAAEFGAEERNIMAMTGHKTTQMVRRYIQEANLFKNNALN
;
A
#
# COMPACT_ATOMS: atom_id res chain seq x y z
N LYS A 1 34.79 17.60 -2.94
CA LYS A 1 33.65 18.54 -2.97
C LYS A 1 32.38 17.69 -3.17
N ARG A 2 31.53 17.56 -2.12
CA ARG A 2 30.22 16.91 -2.25
C ARG A 2 29.33 17.83 -3.08
N VAL A 3 28.92 17.38 -4.27
CA VAL A 3 27.88 18.04 -5.08
C VAL A 3 26.59 18.00 -4.23
N LYS A 4 26.01 19.17 -3.92
CA LYS A 4 24.71 19.27 -3.25
C LYS A 4 23.70 18.52 -4.10
N GLY A 5 23.17 17.41 -3.55
CA GLY A 5 22.21 16.57 -4.23
C GLY A 5 20.97 17.37 -4.63
N SER A 6 20.55 17.23 -5.87
CA SER A 6 19.28 17.74 -6.37
C SER A 6 18.17 17.24 -5.43
N ARG A 7 17.26 18.13 -5.04
CA ARG A 7 16.10 17.83 -4.18
C ARG A 7 15.30 16.72 -4.84
N GLN A 8 15.39 15.53 -4.30
CA GLN A 8 14.67 14.38 -4.85
C GLN A 8 13.17 14.64 -4.68
N ILE A 9 12.47 14.87 -5.81
CA ILE A 9 11.03 15.15 -5.79
C ILE A 9 10.34 13.92 -5.23
N SER A 10 9.70 14.09 -4.08
CA SER A 10 8.93 13.04 -3.40
C SER A 10 7.79 12.56 -4.32
N LYS A 11 7.58 11.24 -4.42
CA LYS A 11 6.44 10.69 -5.15
C LYS A 11 5.13 11.04 -4.45
N LYS A 12 4.08 11.34 -5.24
CA LYS A 12 2.75 11.65 -4.73
C LYS A 12 2.11 10.43 -4.06
N PRO A 13 1.31 10.63 -3.01
CA PRO A 13 0.47 9.58 -2.44
C PRO A 13 -0.62 9.18 -3.46
N ILE A 14 -0.98 7.89 -3.50
CA ILE A 14 -2.20 7.42 -4.17
C ILE A 14 -3.34 7.59 -3.17
N LEU A 15 -4.16 8.61 -3.33
CA LEU A 15 -5.35 8.82 -2.49
C LEU A 15 -6.47 7.88 -2.91
N ILE A 16 -7.51 7.75 -2.06
CA ILE A 16 -8.59 6.76 -2.23
C ILE A 16 -9.28 6.86 -3.59
N ASN A 17 -9.55 8.06 -4.11
CA ASN A 17 -10.19 8.22 -5.42
C ASN A 17 -9.29 7.71 -6.55
N ASN A 18 -7.99 7.99 -6.49
CA ASN A 18 -7.02 7.47 -7.46
C ASN A 18 -6.87 5.95 -7.33
N LEU A 19 -6.88 5.42 -6.09
CA LEU A 19 -6.85 3.98 -5.84
C LEU A 19 -8.05 3.28 -6.50
N LYS A 20 -9.26 3.78 -6.28
CA LYS A 20 -10.50 3.25 -6.89
C LYS A 20 -10.43 3.29 -8.42
N SER A 21 -9.97 4.41 -9.00
CA SER A 21 -9.77 4.54 -10.45
C SER A 21 -8.78 3.50 -10.98
N ILE A 22 -7.64 3.31 -10.29
CA ILE A 22 -6.63 2.31 -10.65
C ILE A 22 -7.21 0.89 -10.61
N ILE A 23 -7.93 0.52 -9.54
CA ILE A 23 -8.52 -0.82 -9.41
C ILE A 23 -9.54 -1.11 -10.51
N ASN A 24 -10.44 -0.16 -10.81
CA ASN A 24 -11.39 -0.30 -11.90
C ASN A 24 -10.68 -0.45 -13.25
N LYS A 25 -9.63 0.33 -13.48
CA LYS A 25 -8.88 0.29 -14.74
C LYS A 25 -8.16 -1.05 -14.97
N ILE A 26 -7.79 -1.79 -13.92
CA ILE A 26 -7.20 -3.13 -14.06
C ILE A 26 -8.17 -4.08 -14.78
N ASP A 27 -9.48 -3.98 -14.51
CA ASP A 27 -10.50 -4.83 -15.15
C ASP A 27 -10.70 -4.48 -16.62
N GLU A 28 -10.67 -3.19 -16.96
CA GLU A 28 -10.90 -2.70 -18.32
C GLU A 28 -9.76 -3.02 -19.29
N ILE A 29 -8.52 -3.13 -18.79
CA ILE A 29 -7.36 -3.38 -19.64
C ILE A 29 -7.35 -4.83 -20.11
N LYS A 30 -7.16 -5.03 -21.43
CA LYS A 30 -6.94 -6.35 -22.02
C LYS A 30 -5.58 -6.92 -21.57
N GLN A 31 -5.61 -7.88 -20.68
CA GLN A 31 -4.43 -8.55 -20.12
C GLN A 31 -4.83 -9.90 -19.53
N PRO A 32 -3.88 -10.83 -19.28
CA PRO A 32 -4.17 -12.11 -18.65
C PRO A 32 -4.86 -11.95 -17.30
N GLU A 33 -5.89 -12.76 -17.03
CA GLU A 33 -6.64 -12.73 -15.76
C GLU A 33 -5.71 -12.89 -14.55
N LYS A 34 -4.73 -13.80 -14.64
CA LYS A 34 -3.71 -13.96 -13.57
C LYS A 34 -3.07 -12.62 -13.16
N LYS A 35 -2.78 -11.74 -14.12
CA LYS A 35 -2.23 -10.40 -13.81
C LYS A 35 -3.26 -9.50 -13.16
N LYS A 36 -4.54 -9.58 -13.56
CA LYS A 36 -5.60 -8.78 -12.96
C LYS A 36 -5.80 -9.15 -11.50
N PHE A 37 -5.93 -10.44 -11.17
CA PHE A 37 -6.07 -10.92 -9.80
C PHE A 37 -4.88 -10.50 -8.93
N ARG A 38 -3.65 -10.80 -9.39
CA ARG A 38 -2.44 -10.44 -8.66
C ARG A 38 -2.32 -8.95 -8.40
N ASP A 39 -2.49 -8.12 -9.43
CA ASP A 39 -2.20 -6.69 -9.36
C ASP A 39 -3.25 -5.96 -8.50
N LYS A 40 -4.53 -6.41 -8.51
CA LYS A 40 -5.55 -5.92 -7.58
C LYS A 40 -5.21 -6.25 -6.14
N ALA A 41 -4.90 -7.52 -5.85
CA ALA A 41 -4.52 -7.94 -4.51
C ALA A 41 -3.27 -7.17 -4.03
N LEU A 42 -2.24 -7.09 -4.87
CA LEU A 42 -0.99 -6.38 -4.58
C LEU A 42 -1.23 -4.91 -4.19
N ILE A 43 -2.02 -4.20 -5.01
CA ILE A 43 -2.24 -2.76 -4.82
C ILE A 43 -3.12 -2.51 -3.59
N LEU A 44 -4.21 -3.28 -3.43
CA LEU A 44 -5.12 -3.10 -2.29
C LEU A 44 -4.48 -3.49 -0.97
N VAL A 45 -3.78 -4.63 -0.89
CA VAL A 45 -3.05 -5.05 0.31
C VAL A 45 -1.93 -4.05 0.63
N GLY A 46 -1.14 -3.68 -0.40
CA GLY A 46 -0.05 -2.72 -0.25
C GLY A 46 -0.50 -1.36 0.29
N PHE A 47 -1.65 -0.87 -0.19
CA PHE A 47 -2.28 0.35 0.31
C PHE A 47 -2.80 0.16 1.74
N SER A 48 -3.70 -0.80 1.96
CA SER A 48 -4.44 -0.95 3.23
C SER A 48 -3.54 -1.32 4.41
N GLY A 49 -2.44 -2.03 4.18
CA GLY A 49 -1.44 -2.33 5.20
C GLY A 49 -0.31 -1.30 5.30
N GLY A 50 -0.30 -0.25 4.47
CA GLY A 50 0.77 0.75 4.46
C GLY A 50 2.16 0.13 4.25
N PHE A 51 2.27 -0.88 3.41
CA PHE A 51 3.50 -1.67 3.23
C PHE A 51 4.61 -0.91 2.52
N ARG A 52 5.86 -1.18 2.92
CA ARG A 52 7.00 -0.95 2.04
C ARG A 52 7.00 -1.98 0.91
N ARG A 53 7.54 -1.63 -0.26
CA ARG A 53 7.63 -2.56 -1.42
C ARG A 53 8.28 -3.89 -1.05
N SER A 54 9.41 -3.81 -0.34
CA SER A 54 10.14 -4.99 0.09
C SER A 54 9.38 -5.84 1.11
N GLU A 55 8.59 -5.22 1.99
CA GLU A 55 7.73 -5.95 2.91
C GLU A 55 6.64 -6.71 2.12
N LEU A 56 5.97 -6.02 1.18
CA LEU A 56 4.85 -6.56 0.42
C LEU A 56 5.23 -7.79 -0.42
N VAL A 57 6.38 -7.75 -1.14
CA VAL A 57 6.83 -8.89 -1.97
C VAL A 57 7.47 -10.01 -1.16
N ASN A 58 7.74 -9.78 0.12
CA ASN A 58 8.29 -10.79 1.01
C ASN A 58 7.25 -11.50 1.89
N ILE A 59 5.96 -11.22 1.70
CA ILE A 59 4.89 -11.95 2.36
C ILE A 59 4.85 -13.37 1.80
N ASP A 60 4.94 -14.36 2.69
CA ASP A 60 4.71 -15.77 2.37
C ASP A 60 3.29 -16.16 2.78
N TYR A 61 2.76 -17.26 2.21
CA TYR A 61 1.44 -17.78 2.56
C TYR A 61 1.33 -18.09 4.06
N GLU A 62 2.40 -18.61 4.64
CA GLU A 62 2.53 -18.97 6.06
C GLU A 62 2.51 -17.75 6.99
N ASP A 63 2.69 -16.54 6.45
CA ASP A 63 2.61 -15.30 7.21
C ASP A 63 1.17 -14.77 7.35
N LEU A 64 0.18 -15.44 6.73
CA LEU A 64 -1.22 -15.03 6.72
C LEU A 64 -2.05 -15.80 7.74
N GLU A 65 -2.79 -15.08 8.55
CA GLU A 65 -3.85 -15.61 9.42
C GLU A 65 -5.17 -14.93 9.07
N PHE A 66 -6.07 -15.66 8.38
CA PHE A 66 -7.42 -15.18 8.10
C PHE A 66 -8.30 -15.39 9.30
N VAL A 67 -8.98 -14.31 9.72
CA VAL A 67 -9.92 -14.28 10.85
C VAL A 67 -11.27 -13.70 10.38
N SER A 68 -12.30 -13.77 11.24
CA SER A 68 -13.63 -13.21 10.93
C SER A 68 -13.59 -11.73 10.57
N GLU A 69 -12.71 -10.95 11.20
CA GLU A 69 -12.59 -9.51 11.03
C GLU A 69 -11.73 -9.11 9.81
N GLY A 70 -10.87 -10.02 9.31
CA GLY A 70 -9.96 -9.68 8.21
C GLY A 70 -8.80 -10.65 8.04
N VAL A 71 -7.61 -10.10 7.77
CA VAL A 71 -6.36 -10.85 7.70
C VAL A 71 -5.28 -10.20 8.55
N LYS A 72 -4.60 -11.01 9.36
CA LYS A 72 -3.36 -10.64 10.02
C LYS A 72 -2.19 -11.08 9.15
N ILE A 73 -1.23 -10.22 8.94
CA ILE A 73 -0.04 -10.47 8.11
C ILE A 73 1.19 -10.25 8.98
N PHE A 74 1.98 -11.30 9.17
CA PHE A 74 3.22 -11.23 9.91
C PHE A 74 4.36 -10.76 9.00
N ILE A 75 5.04 -9.69 9.39
CA ILE A 75 6.19 -9.13 8.69
C ILE A 75 7.46 -9.55 9.43
N LYS A 76 8.15 -10.56 8.92
CA LYS A 76 9.35 -11.17 9.52
C LYS A 76 10.49 -10.19 9.74
N ARG A 77 10.71 -9.28 8.77
CA ARG A 77 11.74 -8.23 8.84
C ARG A 77 11.28 -6.95 8.17
N SER A 78 11.47 -5.84 8.85
CA SER A 78 11.32 -4.50 8.29
C SER A 78 12.70 -3.81 8.28
N LYS A 79 12.95 -2.93 7.32
CA LYS A 79 14.19 -2.13 7.25
C LYS A 79 14.48 -1.35 8.54
N THR A 80 13.47 -1.13 9.36
CA THR A 80 13.55 -0.40 10.63
C THR A 80 13.49 -1.31 11.86
N ASP A 81 13.30 -2.61 11.68
CA ASP A 81 13.28 -3.59 12.77
C ASP A 81 14.71 -4.02 13.08
N GLN A 82 15.30 -3.41 14.10
CA GLN A 82 16.65 -3.70 14.57
C GLN A 82 16.67 -4.86 15.58
N SER A 83 15.52 -5.14 16.23
CA SER A 83 15.38 -6.25 17.19
C SER A 83 15.08 -7.58 16.51
N GLY A 84 14.58 -7.56 15.26
CA GLY A 84 14.22 -8.77 14.53
C GLY A 84 12.93 -9.45 15.02
N GLU A 85 12.14 -8.76 15.86
CA GLU A 85 10.89 -9.30 16.43
C GLU A 85 9.77 -9.40 15.40
N GLY A 86 9.89 -8.70 14.28
CA GLY A 86 8.84 -8.59 13.28
C GLY A 86 7.68 -7.71 13.74
N MET A 87 6.62 -7.69 12.95
CA MET A 87 5.39 -6.97 13.30
C MET A 87 4.18 -7.61 12.65
N ILE A 88 3.02 -7.50 13.30
CA ILE A 88 1.73 -7.92 12.72
C ILE A 88 1.02 -6.70 12.17
N LYS A 89 0.50 -6.83 10.94
CA LYS A 89 -0.43 -5.86 10.34
C LYS A 89 -1.79 -6.52 10.20
N ALA A 90 -2.81 -5.88 10.77
CA ALA A 90 -4.19 -6.34 10.66
C ALA A 90 -4.94 -5.50 9.61
N ILE A 91 -5.48 -6.16 8.60
CA ILE A 91 -6.25 -5.52 7.53
C ILE A 91 -7.70 -6.04 7.63
N PRO A 92 -8.69 -5.17 7.90
CA PRO A 92 -10.08 -5.59 8.05
C PRO A 92 -10.74 -5.87 6.69
N TYR A 93 -11.85 -6.61 6.71
CA TYR A 93 -12.76 -6.65 5.57
C TYR A 93 -13.40 -5.28 5.34
N PHE A 94 -13.61 -4.95 4.07
CA PHE A 94 -14.39 -3.79 3.65
C PHE A 94 -15.74 -4.25 3.12
N ASP A 95 -16.79 -3.46 3.33
CA ASP A 95 -18.15 -3.76 2.83
C ASP A 95 -18.17 -3.89 1.30
N ASN A 96 -17.48 -3.00 0.62
CA ASN A 96 -17.37 -3.05 -0.84
C ASN A 96 -16.32 -4.09 -1.26
N LYS A 97 -16.79 -5.27 -1.70
CA LYS A 97 -15.95 -6.40 -2.11
C LYS A 97 -15.01 -6.08 -3.28
N THR A 98 -15.35 -5.14 -4.15
CA THR A 98 -14.49 -4.73 -5.28
C THR A 98 -13.18 -4.12 -4.79
N PHE A 99 -13.25 -3.36 -3.70
CA PHE A 99 -12.10 -2.66 -3.12
C PHE A 99 -11.63 -3.28 -1.80
N CYS A 100 -12.19 -4.43 -1.41
CA CYS A 100 -11.78 -5.13 -0.19
C CYS A 100 -10.43 -5.82 -0.38
N PRO A 101 -9.36 -5.41 0.35
CA PRO A 101 -8.04 -6.01 0.22
C PRO A 101 -8.03 -7.50 0.58
N VAL A 102 -8.80 -7.90 1.60
CA VAL A 102 -8.86 -9.29 2.07
C VAL A 102 -9.55 -10.19 1.05
N THR A 103 -10.67 -9.73 0.48
CA THR A 103 -11.36 -10.47 -0.57
C THR A 103 -10.46 -10.64 -1.80
N LYS A 104 -9.79 -9.56 -2.23
CA LYS A 104 -8.91 -9.63 -3.42
C LYS A 104 -7.65 -10.45 -3.18
N LEU A 105 -7.16 -10.49 -1.95
CA LEU A 105 -6.05 -11.38 -1.56
C LEU A 105 -6.48 -12.85 -1.64
N LYS A 106 -7.66 -13.20 -1.11
CA LYS A 106 -8.23 -14.55 -1.22
C LYS A 106 -8.46 -14.93 -2.68
N ASP A 107 -9.13 -14.07 -3.46
CA ASP A 107 -9.37 -14.28 -4.90
C ASP A 107 -8.04 -14.60 -5.63
N TRP A 108 -6.95 -13.90 -5.30
CA TRP A 108 -5.64 -14.14 -5.91
C TRP A 108 -5.02 -15.47 -5.47
N ILE A 109 -5.06 -15.80 -4.18
CA ILE A 109 -4.54 -17.06 -3.62
C ILE A 109 -5.26 -18.24 -4.25
N ASP A 110 -6.60 -18.20 -4.28
CA ASP A 110 -7.44 -19.26 -4.84
C ASP A 110 -7.21 -19.42 -6.34
N PHE A 111 -7.20 -18.31 -7.10
CA PHE A 111 -6.97 -18.33 -8.55
C PHE A 111 -5.59 -18.89 -8.92
N SER A 112 -4.57 -18.62 -8.14
CA SER A 112 -3.20 -19.04 -8.40
C SER A 112 -2.79 -20.32 -7.67
N GLU A 113 -3.72 -20.93 -6.92
CA GLU A 113 -3.51 -22.18 -6.17
C GLU A 113 -2.29 -22.13 -5.24
N ILE A 114 -2.09 -20.95 -4.60
CA ILE A 114 -0.98 -20.75 -3.66
C ILE A 114 -1.31 -21.46 -2.35
N ILE A 115 -0.48 -22.43 -1.99
CA ILE A 115 -0.59 -23.18 -0.73
C ILE A 115 0.63 -23.04 0.18
N SER A 116 1.72 -22.44 -0.32
CA SER A 116 2.95 -22.17 0.43
C SER A 116 3.82 -21.16 -0.29
N GLY A 117 4.76 -20.54 0.44
CA GLY A 117 5.76 -19.62 -0.10
C GLY A 117 5.21 -18.26 -0.52
N LYS A 118 5.87 -17.60 -1.46
CA LYS A 118 5.58 -16.21 -1.84
C LYS A 118 4.16 -15.99 -2.36
N ILE A 119 3.44 -15.05 -1.72
CA ILE A 119 2.14 -14.57 -2.21
C ILE A 119 2.32 -13.79 -3.53
N PHE A 120 3.31 -12.92 -3.58
CA PHE A 120 3.62 -12.14 -4.77
C PHE A 120 5.05 -12.47 -5.23
N ASP A 121 5.18 -13.44 -6.12
CA ASP A 121 6.47 -13.84 -6.69
C ASP A 121 6.91 -12.84 -7.78
N ILE A 122 7.28 -11.65 -7.34
CA ILE A 122 7.79 -10.56 -8.16
C ILE A 122 8.86 -9.77 -7.40
N SER A 123 9.71 -9.05 -8.13
CA SER A 123 10.67 -8.16 -7.49
C SER A 123 10.00 -6.91 -6.90
N ASP A 124 10.63 -6.30 -5.90
CA ASP A 124 10.18 -5.03 -5.33
C ASP A 124 10.17 -3.87 -6.36
N LYS A 125 11.04 -3.94 -7.37
CA LYS A 125 11.05 -3.02 -8.51
C LYS A 125 9.80 -3.16 -9.36
N SER A 126 9.30 -4.38 -9.53
CA SER A 126 8.07 -4.67 -10.30
C SER A 126 6.86 -3.98 -9.68
N VAL A 127 6.78 -3.85 -8.36
CA VAL A 127 5.70 -3.11 -7.68
C VAL A 127 5.61 -1.67 -8.19
N ALA A 128 6.74 -0.98 -8.32
CA ALA A 128 6.76 0.39 -8.82
C ALA A 128 6.33 0.48 -10.29
N LEU A 129 6.70 -0.52 -11.12
CA LEU A 129 6.30 -0.57 -12.53
C LEU A 129 4.80 -0.83 -12.68
N ILE A 130 4.24 -1.73 -11.87
CA ILE A 130 2.80 -2.01 -11.83
C ILE A 130 2.02 -0.75 -11.48
N ILE A 131 2.43 -0.04 -10.43
CA ILE A 131 1.79 1.22 -10.01
C ILE A 131 1.85 2.26 -11.14
N LYS A 132 3.00 2.46 -11.77
CA LYS A 132 3.15 3.41 -12.87
C LYS A 132 2.28 3.04 -14.08
N LYS A 133 2.22 1.75 -14.44
CA LYS A 133 1.38 1.25 -15.52
C LYS A 133 -0.07 1.66 -15.30
N TYR A 134 -0.63 1.34 -14.13
CA TYR A 134 -2.05 1.62 -13.88
C TYR A 134 -2.33 3.09 -13.59
N ALA A 135 -1.38 3.84 -13.05
CA ALA A 135 -1.49 5.30 -12.97
C ALA A 135 -1.63 5.92 -14.36
N LEU A 136 -0.78 5.50 -15.32
CA LEU A 136 -0.86 5.96 -16.71
C LEU A 136 -2.24 5.64 -17.34
N HIS A 137 -2.68 4.41 -17.23
CA HIS A 137 -3.98 3.98 -17.78
C HIS A 137 -5.19 4.67 -17.10
N SER A 138 -5.01 5.18 -15.89
CA SER A 138 -6.02 5.97 -15.15
C SER A 138 -5.91 7.47 -15.40
N GLY A 139 -5.15 7.90 -16.40
CA GLY A 139 -4.96 9.32 -16.75
C GLY A 139 -4.07 10.10 -15.77
N LEU A 140 -3.33 9.42 -14.90
CA LEU A 140 -2.41 10.04 -13.97
C LEU A 140 -0.99 10.08 -14.55
N ASP A 141 -0.21 11.11 -14.19
CA ASP A 141 1.20 11.19 -14.59
C ASP A 141 2.03 10.10 -13.89
N PRO A 142 2.51 9.05 -14.62
CA PRO A 142 3.20 7.91 -14.02
C PRO A 142 4.53 8.31 -13.35
N ASN A 143 5.11 9.47 -13.71
CA ASN A 143 6.34 9.96 -13.12
C ASN A 143 6.15 10.45 -11.68
N LYS A 144 4.93 10.81 -11.31
CA LYS A 144 4.58 11.26 -9.95
C LYS A 144 4.33 10.13 -8.98
N TYR A 145 4.15 8.88 -9.47
CA TYR A 145 3.82 7.72 -8.64
C TYR A 145 4.92 6.67 -8.67
N GLY A 146 4.93 5.80 -7.68
CA GLY A 146 5.91 4.73 -7.54
C GLY A 146 5.63 3.86 -6.31
N GLY A 147 6.54 2.95 -5.99
CA GLY A 147 6.33 1.97 -4.93
C GLY A 147 6.11 2.53 -3.52
N HIS A 148 6.46 3.79 -3.26
CA HIS A 148 6.16 4.45 -1.97
C HIS A 148 4.77 5.09 -1.94
N SER A 149 4.13 5.24 -3.11
CA SER A 149 2.84 5.93 -3.25
C SER A 149 1.66 5.21 -2.58
N LEU A 150 1.71 3.89 -2.45
CA LEU A 150 0.70 3.10 -1.72
C LEU A 150 0.77 3.42 -0.22
N ARG A 151 1.97 3.33 0.35
CA ARG A 151 2.20 3.58 1.78
C ARG A 151 1.93 5.02 2.17
N SER A 152 2.40 5.99 1.39
CA SER A 152 2.09 7.40 1.63
C SER A 152 0.60 7.67 1.43
N GLY A 153 -0.04 7.03 0.45
CA GLY A 153 -1.48 7.08 0.24
C GLY A 153 -2.28 6.60 1.44
N PHE A 154 -1.91 5.44 2.00
CA PHE A 154 -2.51 4.96 3.25
C PHE A 154 -2.37 5.98 4.38
N ALA A 155 -1.14 6.46 4.65
CA ALA A 155 -0.89 7.37 5.76
C ALA A 155 -1.65 8.70 5.62
N THR A 156 -1.69 9.28 4.39
CA THR A 156 -2.42 10.51 4.12
C THR A 156 -3.94 10.28 4.25
N SER A 157 -4.47 9.22 3.65
CA SER A 157 -5.91 8.93 3.72
C SER A 157 -6.36 8.60 5.14
N ALA A 158 -5.58 7.84 5.91
CA ALA A 158 -5.89 7.58 7.32
C ALA A 158 -5.94 8.87 8.14
N ALA A 159 -5.01 9.81 7.89
CA ALA A 159 -5.01 11.13 8.52
C ALA A 159 -6.23 11.98 8.08
N GLU A 160 -6.62 11.94 6.80
CA GLU A 160 -7.82 12.61 6.29
C GLU A 160 -9.11 12.12 6.98
N PHE A 161 -9.17 10.83 7.31
CA PHE A 161 -10.28 10.20 8.06
C PHE A 161 -10.16 10.37 9.58
N GLY A 162 -9.15 11.10 10.08
CA GLY A 162 -9.01 11.39 11.50
C GLY A 162 -8.39 10.26 12.33
N ALA A 163 -7.70 9.32 11.70
CA ALA A 163 -6.99 8.28 12.44
C ALA A 163 -5.89 8.90 13.33
N GLU A 164 -5.78 8.40 14.55
CA GLU A 164 -4.76 8.84 15.49
C GLU A 164 -3.35 8.55 14.98
N GLU A 165 -2.42 9.47 15.25
CA GLU A 165 -1.02 9.39 14.84
C GLU A 165 -0.39 8.04 15.22
N ARG A 166 -0.65 7.52 16.43
CA ARG A 166 -0.15 6.22 16.90
C ARG A 166 -0.62 5.04 16.05
N ASN A 167 -1.88 5.08 15.56
CA ASN A 167 -2.45 4.01 14.74
C ASN A 167 -1.82 4.00 13.35
N ILE A 168 -1.60 5.19 12.76
CA ILE A 168 -0.88 5.33 11.49
C ILE A 168 0.56 4.84 11.65
N MET A 169 1.23 5.16 12.77
CA MET A 169 2.58 4.69 13.07
C MET A 169 2.64 3.17 13.20
N ALA A 170 1.71 2.57 13.93
CA ALA A 170 1.63 1.11 14.12
C ALA A 170 1.51 0.39 12.77
N MET A 171 0.60 0.83 11.90
CA MET A 171 0.40 0.21 10.59
C MET A 171 1.56 0.45 9.63
N THR A 172 2.14 1.64 9.64
CA THR A 172 3.24 1.96 8.74
C THR A 172 4.62 1.55 9.28
N GLY A 173 4.76 1.30 10.59
CA GLY A 173 6.06 1.03 11.23
C GLY A 173 7.00 2.24 11.14
N HIS A 174 6.47 3.47 11.26
CA HIS A 174 7.29 4.66 11.43
C HIS A 174 7.78 4.75 12.87
N LYS A 175 9.09 4.95 13.06
CA LYS A 175 9.69 5.04 14.41
C LYS A 175 9.50 6.41 15.07
N THR A 176 9.23 7.45 14.29
CA THR A 176 9.11 8.83 14.80
C THR A 176 7.79 9.45 14.36
N THR A 177 7.19 10.21 15.26
CA THR A 177 5.98 11.00 15.02
C THR A 177 6.19 12.05 13.92
N GLN A 178 7.38 12.60 13.82
CA GLN A 178 7.73 13.61 12.81
C GLN A 178 7.48 13.11 11.37
N MET A 179 7.73 11.81 11.09
CA MET A 179 7.49 11.24 9.77
C MET A 179 5.99 11.14 9.44
N VAL A 180 5.15 10.87 10.46
CA VAL A 180 3.69 10.76 10.29
C VAL A 180 3.04 12.13 10.27
N ARG A 181 3.50 13.07 11.08
CA ARG A 181 3.00 14.46 11.11
C ARG A 181 3.04 15.14 9.75
N ARG A 182 4.02 14.82 8.92
CA ARG A 182 4.05 15.33 7.55
C ARG A 182 2.82 14.93 6.74
N TYR A 183 2.37 13.66 6.87
CA TYR A 183 1.16 13.19 6.19
C TYR A 183 -0.10 13.84 6.78
N ILE A 184 -0.14 14.03 8.11
CA ILE A 184 -1.25 14.70 8.79
C ILE A 184 -1.34 16.18 8.36
N GLN A 185 -0.21 16.87 8.29
CA GLN A 185 -0.16 18.26 7.81
C GLN A 185 -0.63 18.35 6.36
N GLU A 186 -0.19 17.45 5.48
CA GLU A 186 -0.60 17.40 4.07
C GLU A 186 -2.11 17.14 3.94
N ALA A 187 -2.67 16.24 4.74
CA ALA A 187 -4.10 15.92 4.78
C ALA A 187 -4.96 17.09 5.29
N ASN A 188 -4.42 17.90 6.19
CA ASN A 188 -5.16 18.98 6.86
C ASN A 188 -4.89 20.38 6.29
N LEU A 189 -4.13 20.50 5.20
CA LEU A 189 -3.77 21.79 4.60
C LEU A 189 -4.95 22.75 4.37
N PHE A 190 -6.13 22.20 4.07
CA PHE A 190 -7.35 22.97 3.82
C PHE A 190 -8.39 22.87 4.94
N LYS A 191 -8.23 21.94 5.91
CA LYS A 191 -9.22 21.73 7.00
C LYS A 191 -9.03 22.69 8.16
N ASN A 192 -7.79 23.09 8.45
CA ASN A 192 -7.43 23.97 9.55
C ASN A 192 -6.68 25.21 9.02
N ASN A 193 -7.25 25.85 8.03
CA ASN A 193 -6.70 27.07 7.46
C ASN A 193 -7.09 28.27 8.35
N ALA A 194 -6.12 29.17 8.61
CA ALA A 194 -6.35 30.40 9.40
C ALA A 194 -7.41 31.34 8.79
N LEU A 195 -7.89 31.03 7.58
CA LEU A 195 -8.94 31.79 6.87
C LEU A 195 -10.33 31.13 6.97
N ASN A 196 -10.46 30.00 7.70
CA ASN A 196 -11.73 29.33 8.00
C ASN A 196 -12.17 29.65 9.41
#